data_ac030b2111c5dc956a326794a399dd35
#
_entry.id   ac030b2111c5dc956a326794a399dd35
#
_cell.length_a   1.000
_cell.length_b   1.000
_cell.length_c   1.000
_cell.angle_alpha   90.00
_cell.angle_beta   90.00
_cell.angle_gamma   90.00
#
_symmetry.space_group_name_H-M   'P 1'
#
loop_
_entity.id
_entity.type
_entity.pdbx_description
1 polymer ?
#
loop_
_entity_poly.entity_id
_entity_poly.type
_entity_poly.pdbx_seq_one_letter_code
_entity_poly.pdbx_strand_id
1 'polypeptide(L)'
;MKDKPCRGPLAAFARLTARRGGLAVLCYLLALAAWLALGAWNFAADALARADGALAEESIPVGDFQLVDVAPEADGWYATASGDPQIILDNVDGRVVRTLSYTVEFDGEPREMCLYYTTAAGEPYSQDNRVFPTQAADGSYVYTLPRTALVSLRLDPCSPDENATVRLKFAGGAITLNAADALPAGLDYWLPSWYQAFCLILYPALAAAALCWLRACRRALRPKQ
;
A
#
# COMPACT_ATOMS: atom_id res chain seq x y z
N MET A 1 -16.81 -36.19 -46.59
CA MET A 1 -15.96 -35.21 -45.89
C MET A 1 -16.67 -34.83 -44.63
N LYS A 2 -16.12 -35.17 -43.44
CA LYS A 2 -16.70 -34.77 -42.14
C LYS A 2 -16.14 -33.39 -41.79
N ASP A 3 -16.98 -32.39 -41.81
CA ASP A 3 -16.63 -31.04 -41.36
C ASP A 3 -16.15 -31.08 -39.92
N LYS A 4 -14.85 -30.83 -39.71
CA LYS A 4 -14.31 -30.61 -38.36
C LYS A 4 -14.85 -29.24 -37.89
N PRO A 5 -15.60 -29.19 -36.76
CA PRO A 5 -16.07 -27.93 -36.23
C PRO A 5 -14.88 -27.04 -35.88
N CYS A 6 -14.83 -25.83 -36.44
CA CYS A 6 -13.85 -24.80 -36.09
C CYS A 6 -13.86 -24.63 -34.57
N ARG A 7 -12.81 -25.10 -33.91
CA ARG A 7 -12.61 -24.94 -32.43
C ARG A 7 -11.99 -23.58 -32.16
N GLY A 8 -12.74 -22.52 -32.39
CA GLY A 8 -12.29 -21.17 -32.05
C GLY A 8 -12.29 -20.96 -30.50
N PRO A 9 -11.51 -19.99 -30.01
CA PRO A 9 -11.41 -19.69 -28.55
C PRO A 9 -12.79 -19.39 -27.92
N LEU A 10 -13.73 -18.79 -28.66
CA LEU A 10 -15.11 -18.54 -28.23
C LEU A 10 -15.90 -19.84 -27.95
N ALA A 11 -15.70 -20.89 -28.74
CA ALA A 11 -16.35 -22.17 -28.52
C ALA A 11 -15.77 -22.90 -27.28
N ALA A 12 -14.48 -22.75 -27.00
CA ALA A 12 -13.85 -23.27 -25.78
C ALA A 12 -14.38 -22.55 -24.54
N PHE A 13 -14.49 -21.23 -24.60
CA PHE A 13 -15.06 -20.39 -23.55
C PHE A 13 -16.53 -20.76 -23.24
N ALA A 14 -17.36 -20.90 -24.28
CA ALA A 14 -18.77 -21.30 -24.13
C ALA A 14 -18.90 -22.69 -23.48
N ARG A 15 -18.03 -23.65 -23.83
CA ARG A 15 -18.03 -25.00 -23.20
C ARG A 15 -17.59 -24.95 -21.75
N LEU A 16 -16.55 -24.13 -21.41
CA LEU A 16 -16.07 -23.97 -20.04
C LEU A 16 -17.21 -23.42 -19.16
N THR A 17 -17.85 -22.35 -19.61
CA THR A 17 -18.94 -21.69 -18.84
C THR A 17 -20.22 -22.51 -18.77
N ALA A 18 -20.44 -23.48 -19.66
CA ALA A 18 -21.58 -24.40 -19.64
C ALA A 18 -21.40 -25.56 -18.64
N ARG A 19 -20.19 -25.88 -18.22
CA ARG A 19 -19.93 -26.95 -17.23
C ARG A 19 -20.31 -26.49 -15.83
N ARG A 20 -20.73 -27.43 -14.95
CA ARG A 20 -20.91 -27.16 -13.52
C ARG A 20 -19.58 -26.69 -12.95
N GLY A 21 -19.56 -25.52 -12.31
CA GLY A 21 -18.33 -24.93 -11.75
C GLY A 21 -17.44 -24.14 -12.75
N GLY A 22 -17.65 -24.27 -14.06
CA GLY A 22 -16.80 -23.60 -15.04
C GLY A 22 -16.80 -22.07 -14.96
N LEU A 23 -17.91 -21.49 -14.49
CA LEU A 23 -18.00 -20.05 -14.25
C LEU A 23 -17.13 -19.63 -13.05
N ALA A 24 -17.10 -20.43 -11.98
CA ALA A 24 -16.24 -20.18 -10.84
C ALA A 24 -14.76 -20.24 -11.27
N VAL A 25 -14.35 -21.30 -11.98
CA VAL A 25 -12.99 -21.41 -12.52
C VAL A 25 -12.62 -20.18 -13.36
N LEU A 26 -13.52 -19.71 -14.21
CA LEU A 26 -13.28 -18.50 -15.01
C LEU A 26 -13.06 -17.27 -14.13
N CYS A 27 -13.90 -17.05 -13.10
CA CYS A 27 -13.74 -15.91 -12.19
C CYS A 27 -12.40 -15.94 -11.47
N TYR A 28 -11.95 -17.11 -11.00
CA TYR A 28 -10.65 -17.26 -10.37
C TYR A 28 -9.49 -17.04 -11.35
N LEU A 29 -9.57 -17.55 -12.57
CA LEU A 29 -8.55 -17.32 -13.59
C LEU A 29 -8.44 -15.84 -13.97
N LEU A 30 -9.56 -15.14 -14.07
CA LEU A 30 -9.57 -13.70 -14.34
C LEU A 30 -8.98 -12.90 -13.16
N ALA A 31 -9.34 -13.26 -11.92
CA ALA A 31 -8.77 -12.62 -10.73
C ALA A 31 -7.26 -12.86 -10.64
N LEU A 32 -6.78 -14.08 -10.88
CA LEU A 32 -5.36 -14.39 -10.92
C LEU A 32 -4.64 -13.62 -12.03
N ALA A 33 -5.20 -13.57 -13.23
CA ALA A 33 -4.63 -12.83 -14.35
C ALA A 33 -4.55 -11.32 -14.05
N ALA A 34 -5.60 -10.75 -13.45
CA ALA A 34 -5.59 -9.35 -13.03
C ALA A 34 -4.54 -9.07 -11.95
N TRP A 35 -4.40 -9.97 -10.97
CA TRP A 35 -3.38 -9.89 -9.93
C TRP A 35 -1.96 -9.91 -10.50
N LEU A 36 -1.68 -10.87 -11.39
CA LEU A 36 -0.36 -10.98 -12.04
C LEU A 36 -0.06 -9.75 -12.90
N ALA A 37 -1.06 -9.25 -13.64
CA ALA A 37 -0.91 -8.03 -14.44
C ALA A 37 -0.64 -6.79 -13.58
N LEU A 38 -1.32 -6.66 -12.43
CA LEU A 38 -1.08 -5.58 -11.48
C LEU A 38 0.33 -5.64 -10.89
N GLY A 39 0.80 -6.83 -10.51
CA GLY A 39 2.18 -7.04 -10.04
C GLY A 39 3.20 -6.63 -11.11
N ALA A 40 3.01 -7.06 -12.36
CA ALA A 40 3.88 -6.70 -13.48
C ALA A 40 3.86 -5.18 -13.76
N TRP A 41 2.69 -4.55 -13.68
CA TRP A 41 2.56 -3.10 -13.81
C TRP A 41 3.32 -2.36 -12.72
N ASN A 42 3.14 -2.76 -11.47
CA ASN A 42 3.81 -2.14 -10.32
C ASN A 42 5.34 -2.31 -10.40
N PHE A 43 5.80 -3.50 -10.79
CA PHE A 43 7.22 -3.77 -11.02
C PHE A 43 7.80 -2.87 -12.12
N ALA A 44 7.11 -2.77 -13.27
CA ALA A 44 7.56 -1.94 -14.38
C ALA A 44 7.55 -0.44 -14.02
N ALA A 45 6.52 0.03 -13.32
CA ALA A 45 6.42 1.43 -12.87
C ALA A 45 7.57 1.79 -11.91
N ASP A 46 7.88 0.93 -10.94
CA ASP A 46 8.99 1.18 -10.02
C ASP A 46 10.36 1.04 -10.72
N ALA A 47 10.51 0.13 -11.69
CA ALA A 47 11.72 0.01 -12.47
C ALA A 47 11.98 1.27 -13.31
N LEU A 48 10.95 1.83 -13.94
CA LEU A 48 11.05 3.10 -14.67
C LEU A 48 11.37 4.25 -13.73
N ALA A 49 10.67 4.38 -12.60
CA ALA A 49 10.91 5.44 -11.64
C ALA A 49 12.33 5.39 -11.03
N ARG A 50 12.91 4.19 -10.86
CA ARG A 50 14.31 4.02 -10.47
C ARG A 50 15.27 4.48 -11.59
N ALA A 51 14.98 4.11 -12.84
CA ALA A 51 15.81 4.50 -13.98
C ALA A 51 15.84 6.02 -14.20
N ASP A 52 14.71 6.68 -13.94
CA ASP A 52 14.56 8.14 -14.02
C ASP A 52 15.06 8.88 -12.78
N GLY A 53 15.48 8.14 -11.72
CA GLY A 53 15.93 8.72 -10.45
C GLY A 53 14.80 9.26 -9.56
N ALA A 54 13.54 9.17 -9.97
CA ALA A 54 12.39 9.63 -9.17
C ALA A 54 12.12 8.73 -7.95
N LEU A 55 12.41 7.42 -8.04
CA LEU A 55 12.37 6.45 -6.94
C LEU A 55 13.81 6.17 -6.49
N ALA A 56 14.39 7.11 -5.76
CA ALA A 56 15.71 6.98 -5.18
C ALA A 56 15.61 6.86 -3.65
N GLU A 57 16.58 6.19 -3.06
CA GLU A 57 16.79 6.25 -1.61
C GLU A 57 17.31 7.64 -1.24
N GLU A 58 16.70 8.26 -0.26
CA GLU A 58 17.07 9.58 0.24
C GLU A 58 16.98 9.60 1.76
N SER A 59 18.11 9.89 2.40
CA SER A 59 18.18 10.07 3.85
C SER A 59 18.16 11.56 4.16
N ILE A 60 17.10 12.00 4.83
CA ILE A 60 16.85 13.41 5.15
C ILE A 60 17.10 13.61 6.65
N PRO A 61 18.01 14.52 7.04
CA PRO A 61 18.19 14.88 8.45
C PRO A 61 16.88 15.33 9.07
N VAL A 62 16.60 14.92 10.32
CA VAL A 62 15.35 15.30 11.02
C VAL A 62 15.22 16.83 11.15
N GLY A 63 16.35 17.54 11.26
CA GLY A 63 16.36 18.99 11.32
C GLY A 63 15.95 19.70 10.02
N ASP A 64 15.87 19.01 8.90
CA ASP A 64 15.43 19.57 7.61
C ASP A 64 13.91 19.43 7.42
N PHE A 65 13.22 18.75 8.33
CA PHE A 65 11.76 18.72 8.39
C PHE A 65 11.24 19.93 9.17
N GLN A 66 10.01 20.33 8.89
CA GLN A 66 9.29 21.24 9.76
C GLN A 66 8.85 20.47 11.02
N LEU A 67 9.35 20.91 12.18
CA LEU A 67 9.02 20.34 13.48
C LEU A 67 7.89 21.15 14.12
N VAL A 68 6.82 20.46 14.52
CA VAL A 68 5.69 21.06 15.26
C VAL A 68 5.55 20.29 16.57
N ASP A 69 5.60 20.99 17.68
CA ASP A 69 5.58 20.42 19.03
C ASP A 69 6.68 19.36 19.28
N VAL A 70 7.77 19.48 18.57
CA VAL A 70 9.01 18.69 18.71
C VAL A 70 10.18 19.66 18.72
N ALA A 71 10.97 19.66 19.78
CA ALA A 71 12.11 20.52 19.94
C ALA A 71 13.42 19.74 20.01
N PRO A 72 14.48 20.14 19.29
CA PRO A 72 15.77 19.50 19.39
C PRO A 72 16.39 19.77 20.76
N GLU A 73 17.02 18.74 21.32
CA GLU A 73 17.79 18.79 22.56
C GLU A 73 19.27 18.46 22.32
N ALA A 74 20.04 18.41 23.41
CA ALA A 74 21.43 17.99 23.35
C ALA A 74 21.56 16.52 22.90
N ASP A 75 22.72 16.16 22.38
CA ASP A 75 23.11 14.78 22.04
C ASP A 75 22.18 14.07 21.02
N GLY A 76 21.51 14.86 20.16
CA GLY A 76 20.65 14.36 19.08
C GLY A 76 19.28 13.85 19.55
N TRP A 77 18.87 14.18 20.76
CA TRP A 77 17.52 13.96 21.25
C TRP A 77 16.57 15.06 20.76
N TYR A 78 15.29 14.70 20.69
CA TYR A 78 14.17 15.59 20.46
C TYR A 78 13.14 15.38 21.57
N ALA A 79 12.58 16.44 22.13
CA ALA A 79 11.54 16.36 23.15
C ALA A 79 10.19 16.78 22.58
N THR A 80 9.13 16.06 22.93
CA THR A 80 7.75 16.45 22.58
C THR A 80 7.25 17.53 23.53
N ALA A 81 6.53 18.53 22.98
CA ALA A 81 5.94 19.63 23.74
C ALA A 81 4.42 19.48 23.91
N SER A 82 3.79 18.53 23.20
CA SER A 82 2.34 18.27 23.27
C SER A 82 2.04 16.79 23.03
N GLY A 83 0.77 16.42 23.09
CA GLY A 83 0.28 15.08 22.72
C GLY A 83 0.19 14.80 21.21
N ASP A 84 0.48 15.80 20.36
CA ASP A 84 0.42 15.70 18.87
C ASP A 84 1.73 16.22 18.24
N PRO A 85 2.89 15.60 18.51
CA PRO A 85 4.16 15.97 17.92
C PRO A 85 4.21 15.60 16.44
N GLN A 86 4.63 16.54 15.58
CA GLN A 86 4.60 16.35 14.13
C GLN A 86 5.97 16.66 13.50
N ILE A 87 6.36 15.84 12.54
CA ILE A 87 7.54 16.00 11.70
C ILE A 87 7.07 16.03 10.25
N ILE A 88 7.11 17.20 9.60
CA ILE A 88 6.43 17.46 8.34
C ILE A 88 7.46 17.66 7.22
N LEU A 89 7.22 16.98 6.10
CA LEU A 89 7.90 17.21 4.82
C LEU A 89 6.87 17.77 3.84
N ASP A 90 6.87 19.10 3.69
CA ASP A 90 5.85 19.83 2.93
C ASP A 90 5.92 19.65 1.41
N ASN A 91 7.05 19.23 0.88
CA ASN A 91 7.22 19.14 -0.56
C ASN A 91 7.96 17.84 -0.93
N VAL A 92 7.20 16.92 -1.53
CA VAL A 92 7.74 15.68 -2.13
C VAL A 92 7.62 15.69 -3.66
N ASP A 93 7.35 16.86 -4.26
CA ASP A 93 7.14 17.02 -5.70
C ASP A 93 8.31 16.47 -6.52
N GLY A 94 8.00 15.74 -7.58
CA GLY A 94 8.97 15.09 -8.46
C GLY A 94 9.58 13.80 -7.90
N ARG A 95 9.27 13.42 -6.66
CA ARG A 95 9.71 12.18 -6.01
C ARG A 95 8.61 11.13 -6.07
N VAL A 96 9.00 9.89 -6.27
CA VAL A 96 8.12 8.74 -6.07
C VAL A 96 8.43 8.16 -4.71
N VAL A 97 7.58 8.40 -3.72
CA VAL A 97 7.77 7.88 -2.36
C VAL A 97 6.91 6.64 -2.19
N ARG A 98 7.54 5.50 -1.87
CA ARG A 98 6.90 4.21 -1.61
C ARG A 98 6.97 3.82 -0.14
N THR A 99 8.08 4.19 0.49
CA THR A 99 8.30 3.89 1.90
C THR A 99 8.94 5.09 2.59
N LEU A 100 8.66 5.22 3.89
CA LEU A 100 9.38 6.06 4.81
C LEU A 100 9.84 5.15 5.96
N SER A 101 11.11 5.22 6.33
CA SER A 101 11.66 4.37 7.36
C SER A 101 12.62 5.13 8.27
N TYR A 102 12.68 4.71 9.53
CA TYR A 102 13.63 5.21 10.51
C TYR A 102 13.79 4.22 11.66
N THR A 103 14.91 4.30 12.37
CA THR A 103 15.12 3.66 13.67
C THR A 103 15.13 4.74 14.72
N VAL A 104 14.43 4.54 15.83
CA VAL A 104 14.29 5.53 16.89
C VAL A 104 14.38 4.87 18.25
N GLU A 105 15.06 5.53 19.18
CA GLU A 105 15.06 5.23 20.61
C GLU A 105 14.08 6.18 21.30
N PHE A 106 13.24 5.63 22.20
CA PHE A 106 12.30 6.41 22.98
C PHE A 106 12.72 6.42 24.46
N ASP A 107 12.65 7.61 25.06
CA ASP A 107 12.66 7.78 26.52
C ASP A 107 11.25 8.23 26.91
N GLY A 108 10.43 7.27 27.30
CA GLY A 108 9.00 7.38 27.51
C GLY A 108 8.20 6.42 26.64
N GLU A 109 6.88 6.38 26.82
CA GLU A 109 5.97 5.51 26.08
C GLU A 109 5.49 6.19 24.79
N PRO A 110 5.83 5.67 23.59
CA PRO A 110 5.49 6.32 22.33
C PRO A 110 4.01 6.21 21.97
N ARG A 111 3.29 5.19 22.46
CA ARG A 111 1.90 4.87 22.10
C ARG A 111 1.68 4.72 20.59
N GLU A 112 0.74 5.48 20.00
CA GLU A 112 0.44 5.41 18.58
C GLU A 112 1.48 6.18 17.77
N MET A 113 1.93 5.56 16.69
CA MET A 113 2.78 6.14 15.66
C MET A 113 2.06 6.06 14.32
N CYS A 114 2.02 7.13 13.55
CA CYS A 114 1.40 7.11 12.23
C CYS A 114 2.05 8.11 11.28
N LEU A 115 1.78 7.91 9.98
CA LEU A 115 2.21 8.79 8.91
C LEU A 115 0.98 9.19 8.10
N TYR A 116 0.72 10.48 8.04
CA TYR A 116 -0.29 11.07 7.16
C TYR A 116 0.35 11.51 5.85
N TYR A 117 -0.43 11.48 4.78
CA TYR A 117 0.00 12.00 3.48
C TYR A 117 -1.11 12.82 2.84
N THR A 118 -0.74 13.71 1.92
CA THR A 118 -1.67 14.44 1.07
C THR A 118 -1.40 14.14 -0.39
N THR A 119 -2.44 14.23 -1.23
CA THR A 119 -2.39 13.95 -2.67
C THR A 119 -2.64 15.20 -3.51
N ALA A 120 -3.05 16.29 -2.88
CA ALA A 120 -3.26 17.58 -3.50
C ALA A 120 -2.68 18.71 -2.66
N ALA A 121 -2.26 19.79 -3.30
CA ALA A 121 -1.77 20.97 -2.62
C ALA A 121 -2.88 21.64 -1.79
N GLY A 122 -2.59 21.95 -0.52
CA GLY A 122 -3.54 22.53 0.42
C GLY A 122 -4.60 21.57 0.96
N GLU A 123 -4.50 20.28 0.65
CA GLU A 123 -5.32 19.24 1.26
C GLU A 123 -4.97 19.10 2.75
N PRO A 124 -5.97 19.09 3.67
CA PRO A 124 -5.70 18.88 5.08
C PRO A 124 -5.33 17.41 5.33
N TYR A 125 -4.47 17.16 6.30
CA TYR A 125 -4.21 15.80 6.78
C TYR A 125 -5.48 15.20 7.38
N SER A 126 -5.81 13.98 6.98
CA SER A 126 -7.05 13.28 7.38
C SER A 126 -6.79 11.83 7.79
N GLN A 127 -7.71 11.27 8.57
CA GLN A 127 -7.66 9.87 9.00
C GLN A 127 -7.76 8.88 7.83
N ASP A 128 -8.36 9.29 6.70
CA ASP A 128 -8.49 8.45 5.50
C ASP A 128 -7.13 8.29 4.79
N ASN A 129 -6.24 9.25 4.96
CA ASN A 129 -4.90 9.29 4.38
C ASN A 129 -3.83 9.02 5.44
N ARG A 130 -4.01 7.97 6.23
CA ARG A 130 -3.12 7.57 7.32
C ARG A 130 -2.60 6.15 7.13
N VAL A 131 -1.32 5.94 7.39
CA VAL A 131 -0.67 4.63 7.41
C VAL A 131 0.05 4.42 8.75
N PHE A 132 0.09 3.16 9.18
CA PHE A 132 0.79 2.75 10.40
C PHE A 132 2.09 2.04 10.05
N PRO A 133 3.10 2.10 10.92
CA PRO A 133 4.36 1.42 10.68
C PRO A 133 4.24 -0.09 10.87
N THR A 134 5.11 -0.80 10.18
CA THR A 134 5.50 -2.16 10.53
C THR A 134 6.92 -2.13 11.07
N GLN A 135 7.20 -2.87 12.13
CA GLN A 135 8.56 -2.99 12.63
C GLN A 135 9.30 -4.09 11.86
N ALA A 136 10.41 -3.74 11.24
CA ALA A 136 11.29 -4.68 10.55
C ALA A 136 12.15 -5.47 11.54
N ALA A 137 12.83 -6.51 11.07
CA ALA A 137 13.62 -7.41 11.92
C ALA A 137 14.83 -6.72 12.57
N ASP A 138 15.33 -5.65 11.98
CA ASP A 138 16.42 -4.82 12.49
C ASP A 138 15.97 -3.77 13.50
N GLY A 139 14.64 -3.72 13.79
CA GLY A 139 14.04 -2.76 14.72
C GLY A 139 13.61 -1.45 14.08
N SER A 140 13.85 -1.24 12.79
CA SER A 140 13.38 -0.04 12.08
C SER A 140 11.85 -0.04 11.93
N TYR A 141 11.26 1.15 11.93
CA TYR A 141 9.86 1.39 11.62
C TYR A 141 9.72 1.74 10.15
N VAL A 142 8.90 0.98 9.42
CA VAL A 142 8.67 1.14 7.99
C VAL A 142 7.21 1.44 7.71
N TYR A 143 6.95 2.57 7.08
CA TYR A 143 5.64 2.97 6.58
C TYR A 143 5.57 2.70 5.09
N THR A 144 4.58 1.92 4.65
CA THR A 144 4.35 1.67 3.23
C THR A 144 3.25 2.59 2.71
N LEU A 145 3.59 3.45 1.78
CA LEU A 145 2.72 4.46 1.21
C LEU A 145 1.94 3.93 -0.01
N PRO A 146 0.76 4.48 -0.29
CA PRO A 146 -0.01 4.10 -1.47
C PRO A 146 0.69 4.54 -2.77
N ARG A 147 0.38 3.83 -3.87
CA ARG A 147 0.92 4.12 -5.19
C ARG A 147 0.15 5.26 -5.87
N THR A 148 0.26 6.45 -5.30
CA THR A 148 -0.31 7.68 -5.83
C THR A 148 0.75 8.79 -5.84
N ALA A 149 0.47 9.89 -6.52
CA ALA A 149 1.27 11.10 -6.37
C ALA A 149 1.06 11.66 -4.96
N LEU A 150 2.12 11.98 -4.27
CA LEU A 150 2.12 12.55 -2.93
C LEU A 150 2.61 14.00 -3.02
N VAL A 151 2.05 14.87 -2.18
CA VAL A 151 2.42 16.29 -2.12
C VAL A 151 3.17 16.59 -0.82
N SER A 152 2.67 16.09 0.31
CA SER A 152 3.32 16.27 1.61
C SER A 152 3.16 15.04 2.49
N LEU A 153 4.04 14.93 3.48
CA LEU A 153 4.06 13.86 4.49
C LEU A 153 4.11 14.51 5.87
N ARG A 154 3.31 13.99 6.80
CA ARG A 154 3.35 14.33 8.22
C ARG A 154 3.55 13.04 9.01
N LEU A 155 4.68 12.92 9.66
CA LEU A 155 4.98 11.85 10.58
C LEU A 155 4.62 12.30 12.00
N ASP A 156 3.76 11.52 12.67
CA ASP A 156 3.50 11.60 14.10
C ASP A 156 4.28 10.44 14.74
N PRO A 157 5.49 10.70 15.26
CA PRO A 157 6.39 9.64 15.72
C PRO A 157 5.95 9.02 17.03
N CYS A 158 5.05 9.67 17.74
CA CYS A 158 4.43 9.20 18.99
C CYS A 158 3.18 10.02 19.30
N SER A 159 2.36 9.55 20.24
CA SER A 159 1.16 10.25 20.73
C SER A 159 1.16 10.19 22.27
N PRO A 160 2.03 10.96 22.96
CA PRO A 160 2.09 10.96 24.42
C PRO A 160 0.79 11.49 25.04
N ASP A 161 0.58 11.21 26.32
CA ASP A 161 -0.49 11.86 27.08
C ASP A 161 -0.24 13.37 27.16
N GLU A 162 -1.32 14.17 27.30
CA GLU A 162 -1.27 15.65 27.26
C GLU A 162 -0.21 16.28 28.18
N ASN A 163 0.15 15.59 29.27
CA ASN A 163 1.12 16.08 30.26
C ASN A 163 2.41 15.26 30.30
N ALA A 164 2.59 14.33 29.34
CA ALA A 164 3.78 13.50 29.27
C ALA A 164 4.72 14.02 28.19
N THR A 165 6.00 14.13 28.51
CA THR A 165 7.04 14.38 27.52
C THR A 165 7.66 13.06 27.12
N VAL A 166 7.71 12.78 25.84
CA VAL A 166 8.48 11.67 25.26
C VAL A 166 9.70 12.24 24.55
N ARG A 167 10.84 11.64 24.80
CA ARG A 167 12.07 12.00 24.08
C ARG A 167 12.35 10.97 23.01
N LEU A 168 12.83 11.44 21.88
CA LEU A 168 13.05 10.69 20.65
C LEU A 168 14.50 10.86 20.22
N LYS A 169 15.17 9.79 19.83
CA LYS A 169 16.49 9.87 19.22
C LYS A 169 16.53 9.01 17.97
N PHE A 170 16.55 9.67 16.81
CA PHE A 170 16.63 8.98 15.53
C PHE A 170 18.06 8.48 15.28
N ALA A 171 18.21 7.22 14.93
CA ALA A 171 19.50 6.64 14.57
C ALA A 171 20.06 7.36 13.33
N GLY A 172 21.33 7.78 13.43
CA GLY A 172 21.92 8.59 12.37
C GLY A 172 21.33 10.01 12.22
N GLY A 173 20.36 10.40 13.06
CA GLY A 173 19.71 11.72 13.00
C GLY A 173 18.88 11.98 11.77
N ALA A 174 18.42 10.93 11.08
CA ALA A 174 17.74 11.04 9.79
C ALA A 174 16.53 10.11 9.65
N ILE A 175 15.64 10.45 8.72
CA ILE A 175 14.53 9.66 8.23
C ILE A 175 14.81 9.32 6.77
N THR A 176 14.62 8.07 6.36
CA THR A 176 14.94 7.62 5.01
C THR A 176 13.66 7.39 4.20
N LEU A 177 13.59 8.03 3.04
CA LEU A 177 12.60 7.73 2.01
C LEU A 177 13.14 6.63 1.11
N ASN A 178 12.29 5.68 0.75
CA ASN A 178 12.60 4.61 -0.21
C ASN A 178 13.87 3.81 0.11
N ALA A 179 14.12 3.51 1.38
CA ALA A 179 15.23 2.64 1.76
C ALA A 179 15.22 1.35 0.93
N ALA A 180 16.38 0.93 0.43
CA ALA A 180 16.48 -0.15 -0.53
C ALA A 180 15.96 -1.49 0.00
N ASP A 181 16.12 -1.75 1.29
CA ASP A 181 15.65 -2.93 2.00
C ASP A 181 14.15 -2.87 2.34
N ALA A 182 13.55 -1.67 2.38
CA ALA A 182 12.13 -1.47 2.60
C ALA A 182 11.28 -1.50 1.31
N LEU A 183 11.93 -1.38 0.14
CA LEU A 183 11.23 -1.42 -1.15
C LEU A 183 10.97 -2.85 -1.61
N PRO A 184 9.81 -3.10 -2.29
CA PRO A 184 9.55 -4.39 -2.89
C PRO A 184 10.66 -4.80 -3.87
N ALA A 185 11.11 -6.05 -3.80
CA ALA A 185 12.11 -6.62 -4.69
C ALA A 185 11.66 -7.98 -5.24
N GLY A 186 12.07 -8.29 -6.47
CA GLY A 186 11.83 -9.59 -7.08
C GLY A 186 10.37 -10.02 -7.01
N LEU A 187 10.06 -11.09 -6.25
CA LEU A 187 8.74 -11.69 -6.14
C LEU A 187 7.76 -10.91 -5.25
N ASP A 188 8.20 -9.92 -4.46
CA ASP A 188 7.36 -9.19 -3.51
C ASP A 188 6.19 -8.47 -4.21
N TYR A 189 6.37 -8.09 -5.49
CA TYR A 189 5.30 -7.50 -6.29
C TYR A 189 4.10 -8.42 -6.52
N TRP A 190 4.26 -9.73 -6.35
CA TRP A 190 3.23 -10.75 -6.57
C TRP A 190 2.85 -11.51 -5.30
N LEU A 191 3.56 -11.32 -4.19
CA LEU A 191 3.19 -11.90 -2.91
C LEU A 191 2.02 -11.11 -2.30
N PRO A 192 0.85 -11.75 -2.13
CA PRO A 192 -0.28 -11.05 -1.54
C PRO A 192 -0.12 -10.95 -0.01
N SER A 193 -0.51 -9.82 0.57
CA SER A 193 -0.75 -9.73 2.00
C SER A 193 -1.92 -10.67 2.40
N TRP A 194 -2.08 -10.93 3.70
CA TRP A 194 -3.21 -11.72 4.20
C TRP A 194 -4.57 -11.19 3.74
N TYR A 195 -4.76 -9.88 3.78
CA TYR A 195 -5.99 -9.24 3.31
C TYR A 195 -6.19 -9.41 1.80
N GLN A 196 -5.14 -9.23 1.02
CA GLN A 196 -5.18 -9.42 -0.43
C GLN A 196 -5.44 -10.88 -0.81
N ALA A 197 -4.80 -11.83 -0.12
CA ALA A 197 -5.06 -13.27 -0.30
C ALA A 197 -6.53 -13.62 0.01
N PHE A 198 -7.08 -13.07 1.10
CA PHE A 198 -8.50 -13.22 1.43
C PHE A 198 -9.40 -12.66 0.32
N CYS A 199 -9.10 -11.46 -0.19
CA CYS A 199 -9.85 -10.85 -1.30
C CYS A 199 -9.78 -11.67 -2.59
N LEU A 200 -8.60 -12.22 -2.92
CA LEU A 200 -8.40 -13.09 -4.10
C LEU A 200 -9.20 -14.40 -4.01
N ILE A 201 -9.53 -14.86 -2.82
CA ILE A 201 -10.37 -16.03 -2.62
C ILE A 201 -11.86 -15.65 -2.62
N LEU A 202 -12.23 -14.61 -1.87
CA LEU A 202 -13.63 -14.26 -1.62
C LEU A 202 -14.31 -13.61 -2.83
N TYR A 203 -13.71 -12.60 -3.45
CA TYR A 203 -14.37 -11.85 -4.52
C TYR A 203 -14.67 -12.67 -5.78
N PRO A 204 -13.79 -13.55 -6.28
CA PRO A 204 -14.13 -14.42 -7.40
C PRO A 204 -15.27 -15.39 -7.06
N ALA A 205 -15.32 -15.89 -5.80
CA ALA A 205 -16.42 -16.77 -5.35
C ALA A 205 -17.77 -16.02 -5.35
N LEU A 206 -17.80 -14.80 -4.79
CA LEU A 206 -19.00 -13.95 -4.77
C LEU A 206 -19.46 -13.58 -6.19
N ALA A 207 -18.51 -13.20 -7.07
CA ALA A 207 -18.81 -12.91 -8.47
C ALA A 207 -19.41 -14.12 -9.20
N ALA A 208 -18.82 -15.31 -9.00
CA ALA A 208 -19.33 -16.54 -9.57
C ALA A 208 -20.74 -16.89 -9.06
N ALA A 209 -20.99 -16.74 -7.76
CA ALA A 209 -22.30 -16.96 -7.14
C ALA A 209 -23.35 -16.00 -7.70
N ALA A 210 -23.03 -14.69 -7.77
CA ALA A 210 -23.92 -13.67 -8.34
C ALA A 210 -24.26 -13.97 -9.81
N LEU A 211 -23.27 -14.32 -10.61
CA LEU A 211 -23.48 -14.67 -12.03
C LEU A 211 -24.30 -15.96 -12.19
N CYS A 212 -24.10 -16.96 -11.32
CA CYS A 212 -24.92 -18.17 -11.32
C CYS A 212 -26.38 -17.86 -10.97
N TRP A 213 -26.59 -17.03 -9.96
CA TRP A 213 -27.92 -16.57 -9.55
C TRP A 213 -28.62 -15.80 -10.68
N LEU A 214 -27.97 -14.84 -11.29
CA LEU A 214 -28.52 -14.08 -12.44
C LEU A 214 -28.88 -14.99 -13.62
N ARG A 215 -28.07 -16.02 -13.89
CA ARG A 215 -28.39 -17.02 -14.94
C ARG A 215 -29.63 -17.83 -14.56
N ALA A 216 -29.78 -18.21 -13.31
CA ALA A 216 -30.97 -18.93 -12.82
C ALA A 216 -32.23 -18.07 -12.96
N CYS A 217 -32.20 -16.81 -12.53
CA CYS A 217 -33.29 -15.87 -12.69
C CYS A 217 -33.69 -15.67 -14.16
N ARG A 218 -32.71 -15.47 -15.05
CA ARG A 218 -32.98 -15.33 -16.50
C ARG A 218 -33.63 -16.59 -17.09
N ARG A 219 -33.27 -17.79 -16.63
CA ARG A 219 -33.90 -19.03 -17.08
C ARG A 219 -35.34 -19.15 -16.57
N ALA A 220 -35.60 -18.75 -15.32
CA ALA A 220 -36.93 -18.77 -14.73
C ALA A 220 -37.92 -17.79 -15.41
N LEU A 221 -37.43 -16.67 -15.91
CA LEU A 221 -38.20 -15.62 -16.59
C LEU A 221 -38.44 -15.90 -18.08
N ARG A 222 -37.79 -16.91 -18.67
CA ARG A 222 -38.09 -17.29 -20.08
C ARG A 222 -39.41 -18.02 -20.14
N PRO A 223 -40.38 -17.55 -20.95
CA PRO A 223 -41.63 -18.27 -21.15
C PRO A 223 -41.33 -19.66 -21.71
N LYS A 224 -41.99 -20.68 -21.14
CA LYS A 224 -41.97 -22.04 -21.71
C LYS A 224 -42.66 -21.97 -23.08
N GLN A 225 -41.89 -22.08 -24.15
CA GLN A 225 -42.41 -22.34 -25.51
C GLN A 225 -42.83 -23.79 -25.62
#